data_4884f10dc92700ea73e5df761898d535
#
_entry.id   4884f10dc92700ea73e5df761898d535
#
_cell.length_a   1.000
_cell.length_b   1.000
_cell.length_c   1.000
_cell.angle_alpha   90.00
_cell.angle_beta   90.00
_cell.angle_gamma   90.00
#
_symmetry.space_group_name_H-M   'P 1'
#
loop_
_entity.id
_entity.type
_entity.pdbx_description
1 polymer ?
#
loop_
_entity_poly.entity_id
_entity_poly.type
_entity_poly.pdbx_seq_one_letter_code
_entity_poly.pdbx_strand_id
1 'polypeptide(L)'
;MEYKILDCTLRDGGYYTNWNFNSKLVRQLIKSLDNNNVDIIELGYKSPVIGGPYRKCNDGFISSVINFKVKADLAFMIDVKDYITNNKVNKSLIKDIIKPSSVFKICRVAAKYNEIQ
;
A
#
# COMPACT_ATOMS: atom_id res chain seq x y z
N MET A 1 -2.39 -6.30 -26.82
CA MET A 1 -2.91 -5.89 -25.51
C MET A 1 -1.80 -6.02 -24.48
N GLU A 2 -1.48 -4.94 -23.82
CA GLU A 2 -0.48 -4.98 -22.74
C GLU A 2 -1.13 -5.36 -21.42
N TYR A 3 -0.50 -6.28 -20.72
CA TYR A 3 -0.91 -6.67 -19.37
C TYR A 3 0.12 -6.19 -18.37
N LYS A 4 -0.36 -5.78 -17.21
CA LYS A 4 0.49 -5.55 -16.04
C LYS A 4 0.10 -6.53 -14.94
N ILE A 5 1.11 -7.10 -14.29
CA ILE A 5 0.92 -8.02 -13.18
C ILE A 5 1.10 -7.23 -11.89
N LEU A 6 0.06 -7.25 -11.05
CA LEU A 6 0.09 -6.65 -9.73
C LEU A 6 0.10 -7.77 -8.68
N ASP A 7 1.07 -7.71 -7.78
CA ASP A 7 1.11 -8.57 -6.59
C ASP A 7 0.59 -7.80 -5.38
N CYS A 8 -0.29 -8.41 -4.62
CA CYS A 8 -0.84 -7.83 -3.39
C CYS A 8 -0.67 -8.77 -2.18
N THR A 9 0.34 -9.64 -2.20
CA THR A 9 0.58 -10.61 -1.14
C THR A 9 0.69 -9.97 0.24
N LEU A 10 1.48 -8.91 0.36
CA LEU A 10 1.68 -8.22 1.63
C LEU A 10 0.42 -7.47 2.08
N ARG A 11 -0.23 -6.76 1.16
CA ARG A 11 -1.46 -6.05 1.49
C ARG A 11 -2.54 -7.01 1.97
N ASP A 12 -2.74 -8.10 1.26
CA ASP A 12 -3.76 -9.10 1.59
C ASP A 12 -3.37 -9.96 2.81
N GLY A 13 -2.10 -10.36 2.88
CA GLY A 13 -1.57 -11.15 4.00
C GLY A 13 -1.55 -10.41 5.34
N GLY A 14 -1.62 -9.08 5.30
CA GLY A 14 -1.64 -8.25 6.50
C GLY A 14 -2.82 -8.48 7.44
N TYR A 15 -3.92 -9.00 6.92
CA TYR A 15 -5.07 -9.38 7.76
C TYR A 15 -4.73 -10.45 8.80
N TYR A 16 -3.71 -11.27 8.54
CA TYR A 16 -3.27 -12.32 9.46
C TYR A 16 -2.21 -11.88 10.46
N THR A 17 -1.49 -10.81 10.16
CA THR A 17 -0.34 -10.33 10.94
C THR A 17 -0.52 -8.92 11.47
N ASN A 18 -1.71 -8.34 11.31
CA ASN A 18 -1.97 -6.92 11.58
C ASN A 18 -1.00 -5.99 10.81
N TRP A 19 -0.65 -6.37 9.58
CA TRP A 19 0.29 -5.63 8.69
C TRP A 19 1.64 -5.39 9.36
N ASN A 20 2.11 -6.39 10.08
CA ASN A 20 3.45 -6.42 10.64
C ASN A 20 4.19 -7.63 10.07
N PHE A 21 5.27 -7.38 9.34
CA PHE A 21 6.08 -8.41 8.71
C PHE A 21 7.54 -8.23 9.05
N ASN A 22 8.28 -9.33 9.09
CA ASN A 22 9.72 -9.30 9.21
C ASN A 22 10.34 -8.62 7.99
N SER A 23 11.17 -7.60 8.23
CA SER A 23 11.75 -6.79 7.14
C SER A 23 12.62 -7.60 6.19
N LYS A 24 13.34 -8.60 6.69
CA LYS A 24 14.14 -9.50 5.85
C LYS A 24 13.26 -10.29 4.88
N LEU A 25 12.15 -10.81 5.38
CA LEU A 25 11.17 -11.54 4.56
C LEU A 25 10.57 -10.63 3.48
N VAL A 26 10.19 -9.41 3.84
CA VAL A 26 9.67 -8.41 2.90
C VAL A 26 10.69 -8.13 1.79
N ARG A 27 11.94 -7.88 2.15
CA ARG A 27 13.00 -7.64 1.16
C ARG A 27 13.19 -8.82 0.21
N GLN A 28 13.19 -10.05 0.75
CA GLN A 28 13.32 -11.26 -0.07
C GLN A 28 12.15 -11.41 -1.04
N LEU A 29 10.93 -11.18 -0.56
CA LEU A 29 9.73 -11.25 -1.41
C LEU A 29 9.78 -10.22 -2.53
N ILE A 30 10.11 -8.97 -2.22
CA ILE A 30 10.16 -7.90 -3.22
C ILE A 30 11.24 -8.20 -4.27
N LYS A 31 12.41 -8.64 -3.86
CA LYS A 31 13.48 -9.02 -4.80
C LYS A 31 13.04 -10.16 -5.72
N SER A 32 12.37 -11.16 -5.17
CA SER A 32 11.87 -12.30 -5.95
C SER A 32 10.81 -11.85 -6.96
N LEU A 33 9.85 -11.03 -6.54
CA LEU A 33 8.81 -10.51 -7.42
C LEU A 33 9.41 -9.64 -8.54
N ASP A 34 10.33 -8.77 -8.20
CA ASP A 34 10.98 -7.89 -9.16
C ASP A 34 11.82 -8.66 -10.17
N ASN A 35 12.54 -9.69 -9.73
CA ASN A 35 13.31 -10.58 -10.60
C ASN A 35 12.43 -11.43 -11.53
N ASN A 36 11.17 -11.63 -11.19
CA ASN A 36 10.21 -12.36 -12.00
C ASN A 36 9.29 -11.43 -12.81
N ASN A 37 9.70 -10.19 -12.99
CA ASN A 37 9.04 -9.20 -13.86
C ASN A 37 7.60 -8.86 -13.44
N VAL A 38 7.31 -8.87 -12.16
CA VAL A 38 6.06 -8.31 -11.64
C VAL A 38 6.11 -6.80 -11.82
N ASP A 39 5.05 -6.21 -12.34
CA ASP A 39 5.04 -4.79 -12.72
C ASP A 39 4.73 -3.87 -11.53
N ILE A 40 3.84 -4.32 -10.65
CA ILE A 40 3.34 -3.51 -9.53
C ILE A 40 3.33 -4.37 -8.27
N ILE A 41 3.89 -3.84 -7.18
CA ILE A 41 3.89 -4.51 -5.88
C ILE A 41 3.13 -3.62 -4.89
N GLU A 42 1.98 -4.10 -4.43
CA GLU A 42 1.15 -3.40 -3.45
C GLU A 42 1.53 -3.86 -2.06
N LEU A 43 2.14 -2.96 -1.28
CA LEU A 43 2.76 -3.29 0.00
C LEU A 43 1.77 -3.35 1.16
N GLY A 44 0.74 -2.55 1.12
CA GLY A 44 -0.22 -2.47 2.22
C GLY A 44 -1.18 -1.31 2.05
N TYR A 45 -1.57 -0.75 3.16
CA TYR A 45 -2.48 0.40 3.21
C TYR A 45 -1.77 1.66 3.67
N LYS A 46 -2.32 2.81 3.30
CA LYS A 46 -2.16 4.05 4.08
C LYS A 46 -3.48 4.32 4.77
N SER A 47 -3.55 4.02 6.06
CA SER A 47 -4.76 4.08 6.86
C SER A 47 -4.51 4.85 8.16
N PRO A 48 -5.48 5.66 8.63
CA PRO A 48 -5.40 6.29 9.95
C PRO A 48 -5.70 5.31 11.08
N VAL A 49 -6.20 4.12 10.77
CA VAL A 49 -6.54 3.10 11.78
C VAL A 49 -5.26 2.49 12.36
N ILE A 50 -5.30 2.18 13.65
CA ILE A 50 -4.17 1.55 14.34
C ILE A 50 -3.86 0.20 13.71
N GLY A 51 -2.57 -0.04 13.48
CA GLY A 51 -2.08 -1.30 12.89
C GLY A 51 -0.58 -1.27 12.73
N GLY A 52 -0.02 -2.34 12.21
CA GLY A 52 1.42 -2.46 11.97
C GLY A 52 1.93 -1.52 10.88
N PRO A 53 3.26 -1.54 10.63
CA PRO A 53 3.91 -0.59 9.71
C PRO A 53 3.35 -0.60 8.30
N TYR A 54 2.89 -1.76 7.82
CA TYR A 54 2.35 -1.90 6.45
C TYR A 54 0.86 -1.52 6.36
N ARG A 55 0.21 -1.21 7.47
CA ARG A 55 -1.09 -0.56 7.46
C ARG A 55 -0.96 0.96 7.29
N LYS A 56 0.18 1.51 7.66
CA LYS A 56 0.50 2.94 7.52
C LYS A 56 1.28 3.23 6.25
N CYS A 57 2.13 2.32 5.81
CA CYS A 57 3.04 2.46 4.68
C CYS A 57 3.70 3.84 4.64
N ASN A 58 4.24 4.28 5.77
CA ASN A 58 4.96 5.55 5.86
C ASN A 58 6.16 5.52 4.92
N ASP A 59 6.33 6.55 4.10
CA ASP A 59 7.38 6.60 3.08
C ASP A 59 8.78 6.41 3.68
N GLY A 60 9.07 7.04 4.80
CA GLY A 60 10.36 6.89 5.48
C GLY A 60 10.62 5.47 5.95
N PHE A 61 9.63 4.81 6.51
CA PHE A 61 9.73 3.42 6.92
C PHE A 61 9.94 2.49 5.71
N ILE A 62 9.14 2.64 4.68
CA ILE A 62 9.26 1.81 3.47
C ILE A 62 10.63 2.00 2.81
N SER A 63 11.12 3.25 2.72
CA SER A 63 12.46 3.53 2.20
C SER A 63 13.56 2.85 3.02
N SER A 64 13.38 2.73 4.32
CA SER A 64 14.35 2.04 5.18
C SER A 64 14.36 0.53 4.98
N VAL A 65 13.23 -0.05 4.63
CA VAL A 65 13.10 -1.49 4.34
C VAL A 65 13.57 -1.80 2.93
N ILE A 66 13.09 -1.03 1.95
CA ILE A 66 13.44 -1.20 0.53
C ILE A 66 14.58 -0.24 0.20
N ASN A 67 15.76 -0.57 0.66
CA ASN A 67 16.97 0.22 0.46
C ASN A 67 17.80 -0.26 -0.74
N PHE A 68 17.14 -0.82 -1.73
CA PHE A 68 17.74 -1.32 -2.96
C PHE A 68 16.86 -0.93 -4.15
N LYS A 69 17.44 -1.01 -5.35
CA LYS A 69 16.71 -0.62 -6.57
C LYS A 69 15.66 -1.65 -6.94
N VAL A 70 14.43 -1.20 -7.19
CA VAL A 70 13.29 -2.01 -7.63
C VAL A 70 12.78 -1.44 -8.95
N LYS A 71 12.62 -2.28 -9.97
CA LYS A 71 12.05 -1.89 -11.27
C LYS A 71 10.53 -1.76 -11.21
N ALA A 72 9.88 -2.62 -10.41
CA ALA A 72 8.43 -2.58 -10.23
C ALA A 72 7.98 -1.27 -9.60
N ASP A 73 6.79 -0.83 -9.95
CA ASP A 73 6.15 0.29 -9.29
C ASP A 73 5.57 -0.15 -7.95
N LEU A 74 5.86 0.60 -6.90
CA LEU A 74 5.30 0.33 -5.58
C LEU A 74 3.95 1.00 -5.44
N ALA A 75 3.00 0.29 -4.85
CA ALA A 75 1.64 0.73 -4.66
C ALA A 75 1.19 0.57 -3.21
N PHE A 76 0.24 1.38 -2.82
CA PHE A 76 -0.53 1.19 -1.58
C PHE A 76 -2.02 1.31 -1.88
N MET A 77 -2.83 0.80 -0.97
CA MET A 77 -4.29 0.92 -1.06
C MET A 77 -4.81 1.86 0.03
N ILE A 78 -5.86 2.58 -0.25
CA ILE A 78 -6.70 3.21 0.76
C ILE A 78 -8.08 2.55 0.74
N ASP A 79 -8.62 2.30 1.93
CA ASP A 79 -10.00 1.84 2.08
C ASP A 79 -10.83 3.04 2.55
N VAL A 80 -11.80 3.45 1.76
CA VAL A 80 -12.59 4.67 2.02
C VAL A 80 -13.27 4.62 3.37
N LYS A 81 -13.69 3.44 3.85
CA LYS A 81 -14.33 3.28 5.16
C LYS A 81 -13.45 3.81 6.31
N ASP A 82 -12.13 3.72 6.18
CA ASP A 82 -11.20 4.19 7.22
C ASP A 82 -11.15 5.71 7.32
N TYR A 83 -11.71 6.41 6.33
CA TYR A 83 -11.72 7.88 6.22
C TYR A 83 -13.10 8.48 6.41
N ILE A 84 -14.08 7.69 6.86
CA ILE A 84 -15.43 8.15 7.11
C ILE A 84 -15.55 8.58 8.58
N THR A 85 -15.96 9.83 8.77
CA THR A 85 -16.27 10.40 10.09
C THR A 85 -17.66 11.02 10.02
N ASN A 86 -18.55 10.67 10.97
CA ASN A 86 -19.92 11.19 11.01
C ASN A 86 -20.65 10.98 9.67
N ASN A 87 -20.54 9.79 9.08
CA ASN A 87 -21.13 9.42 7.80
C ASN A 87 -20.66 10.24 6.59
N LYS A 88 -19.53 10.93 6.72
CA LYS A 88 -18.93 11.72 5.64
C LYS A 88 -17.47 11.34 5.44
N VAL A 89 -17.05 11.35 4.17
CA VAL A 89 -15.65 11.12 3.81
C VAL A 89 -14.81 12.34 4.24
N ASN A 90 -13.74 12.09 4.98
CA ASN A 90 -12.77 13.12 5.34
C ASN A 90 -11.82 13.38 4.18
N LYS A 91 -12.22 14.27 3.28
CA LYS A 91 -11.45 14.61 2.06
C LYS A 91 -10.08 15.21 2.37
N SER A 92 -10.00 16.00 3.42
CA SER A 92 -8.74 16.64 3.82
C SER A 92 -7.69 15.58 4.19
N LEU A 93 -8.08 14.58 4.96
CA LEU A 93 -7.20 13.49 5.36
C LEU A 93 -6.75 12.65 4.16
N ILE A 94 -7.65 12.39 3.21
CA ILE A 94 -7.30 11.67 1.98
C ILE A 94 -6.31 12.48 1.15
N LYS A 95 -6.53 13.77 1.00
CA LYS A 95 -5.60 14.66 0.27
C LYS A 95 -4.20 14.62 0.84
N ASP A 96 -4.06 14.57 2.16
CA ASP A 96 -2.76 14.50 2.81
C ASP A 96 -2.03 13.19 2.51
N ILE A 97 -2.77 12.12 2.34
CA ILE A 97 -2.21 10.78 2.11
C ILE A 97 -1.82 10.57 0.65
N ILE A 98 -2.58 11.10 -0.29
CA ILE A 98 -2.31 10.94 -1.73
C ILE A 98 -1.35 11.97 -2.30
N LYS A 99 -0.65 12.73 -1.47
CA LYS A 99 0.40 13.65 -1.90
C LYS A 99 1.48 12.93 -2.70
N PRO A 100 2.17 13.62 -3.61
CA PRO A 100 3.30 13.02 -4.32
C PRO A 100 4.29 12.36 -3.36
N SER A 101 4.67 11.14 -3.69
CA SER A 101 5.58 10.30 -2.90
C SER A 101 6.83 10.00 -3.72
N SER A 102 7.98 9.98 -3.06
CA SER A 102 9.23 9.50 -3.67
C SER A 102 9.31 7.97 -3.72
N VAL A 103 8.42 7.28 -3.03
CA VAL A 103 8.42 5.81 -2.87
C VAL A 103 7.31 5.17 -3.69
N PHE A 104 6.08 5.65 -3.55
CA PHE A 104 4.92 5.05 -4.19
C PHE A 104 4.54 5.81 -5.45
N LYS A 105 4.24 5.07 -6.52
CA LYS A 105 3.73 5.61 -7.77
C LYS A 105 2.24 5.40 -7.96
N ILE A 106 1.64 4.45 -7.25
CA ILE A 106 0.26 4.05 -7.45
C ILE A 106 -0.46 4.02 -6.11
N CYS A 107 -1.64 4.65 -6.07
CA CYS A 107 -2.61 4.53 -5.00
C CYS A 107 -3.86 3.87 -5.56
N ARG A 108 -4.23 2.72 -4.98
CA ARG A 108 -5.50 2.06 -5.33
C ARG A 108 -6.53 2.39 -4.26
N VAL A 109 -7.76 2.66 -4.69
CA VAL A 109 -8.86 3.04 -3.79
C VAL A 109 -9.90 1.93 -3.75
N ALA A 110 -10.19 1.43 -2.56
CA ALA A 110 -11.27 0.49 -2.31
C ALA A 110 -12.44 1.23 -1.63
N ALA A 111 -13.63 1.09 -2.19
CA ALA A 111 -14.83 1.69 -1.65
C ALA A 111 -16.04 0.81 -1.92
N LYS A 112 -16.98 0.75 -0.98
CA LYS A 112 -18.28 0.15 -1.23
C LYS A 112 -19.15 1.10 -2.03
N TYR A 113 -20.12 0.56 -2.75
CA TYR A 113 -21.01 1.37 -3.60
C TYR A 113 -21.66 2.54 -2.85
N ASN A 114 -22.11 2.30 -1.62
CA ASN A 114 -22.76 3.33 -0.80
C ASN A 114 -21.78 4.38 -0.23
N GLU A 115 -20.48 4.19 -0.38
CA GLU A 115 -19.46 5.12 0.07
C GLU A 115 -19.03 6.11 -1.03
N ILE A 116 -19.47 5.90 -2.26
CA ILE A 116 -19.05 6.68 -3.43
C ILE A 116 -19.86 7.97 -3.60
N GLN A 117 -20.96 8.12 -2.89
CA GLN A 117 -21.86 9.28 -2.98
C GLN A 117 -21.33 10.55 -2.31
#